data_3a052caf135e326cfcc734a227c05332
#
_entry.id   3a052caf135e326cfcc734a227c05332
#
_cell.length_a   1.000
_cell.length_b   1.000
_cell.length_c   1.000
_cell.angle_alpha   90.00
_cell.angle_beta   90.00
_cell.angle_gamma   90.00
#
_symmetry.space_group_name_H-M   'P 1'
#
loop_
_entity.id
_entity.type
_entity.pdbx_description
1 polymer ?
#
loop_
_entity_poly.entity_id
_entity_poly.type
_entity_poly.pdbx_seq_one_letter_code
_entity_poly.pdbx_strand_id
1 'polypeptide(L)'
;MAETNLDIDTHPTEDISIRDVFGIDTDMVVKGFAERTSRVPELDSTYKFDPDTTLAILAGFSHNRRVMIQGYHGTGKSTHIEQVASRLNWPAVRVNLDSHISRIDLIGKDAIKLKDGKQVTDFQEGILPWALRNPTAIVFDEYDAGRADVM
;
A
#
# COMPACT_ATOMS: atom_id res chain seq x y z
N MET A 1 0.89 15.92 -16.03
CA MET A 1 -0.40 15.74 -15.39
C MET A 1 -0.24 16.15 -13.94
N ALA A 2 -1.06 17.07 -13.47
CA ALA A 2 -1.00 17.51 -12.08
C ALA A 2 -1.29 16.31 -11.17
N GLU A 3 -0.31 15.90 -10.38
CA GLU A 3 -0.56 15.01 -9.28
C GLU A 3 -1.54 15.71 -8.36
N THR A 4 -2.76 15.20 -8.34
CA THR A 4 -3.73 15.59 -7.35
C THR A 4 -3.10 15.23 -6.01
N ASN A 5 -2.66 16.23 -5.27
CA ASN A 5 -2.36 16.09 -3.85
C ASN A 5 -3.64 15.53 -3.24
N LEU A 6 -3.66 14.23 -3.00
CA LEU A 6 -4.65 13.66 -2.12
C LEU A 6 -4.22 14.15 -0.73
N ASP A 7 -4.78 15.28 -0.31
CA ASP A 7 -4.83 15.65 1.10
C ASP A 7 -5.61 14.55 1.82
N ILE A 8 -4.93 13.44 2.05
CA ILE A 8 -5.42 12.40 2.95
C ILE A 8 -5.10 12.90 4.36
N ASP A 9 -5.77 13.97 4.73
CA ASP A 9 -5.70 14.53 6.08
C ASP A 9 -6.60 13.73 7.04
N THR A 10 -7.00 12.54 6.62
CA THR A 10 -7.90 11.68 7.38
C THR A 10 -7.14 10.49 7.95
N HIS A 11 -7.23 10.35 9.25
CA HIS A 11 -6.81 9.14 9.94
C HIS A 11 -7.91 8.06 9.83
N PRO A 12 -7.58 6.77 9.90
CA PRO A 12 -8.58 5.72 9.93
C PRO A 12 -9.41 5.84 11.22
N THR A 13 -10.68 6.20 11.08
CA THR A 13 -11.60 6.47 12.19
C THR A 13 -12.69 5.43 12.35
N GLU A 14 -13.05 4.74 11.25
CA GLU A 14 -14.15 3.79 11.25
C GLU A 14 -13.78 2.48 11.93
N ASP A 15 -14.64 2.02 12.81
CA ASP A 15 -14.55 0.70 13.43
C ASP A 15 -15.15 -0.37 12.51
N ILE A 16 -14.30 -1.25 12.01
CA ILE A 16 -14.68 -2.31 11.08
C ILE A 16 -14.63 -3.65 11.80
N SER A 17 -15.78 -4.31 11.90
CA SER A 17 -15.90 -5.65 12.48
C SER A 17 -15.25 -6.69 11.57
N ILE A 18 -14.29 -7.43 12.10
CA ILE A 18 -13.62 -8.50 11.35
C ILE A 18 -14.60 -9.62 11.03
N ARG A 19 -15.50 -9.94 11.93
CA ARG A 19 -16.53 -10.96 11.72
C ARG A 19 -17.42 -10.62 10.55
N ASP A 20 -17.95 -9.40 10.52
CA ASP A 20 -18.94 -9.00 9.51
C ASP A 20 -18.34 -8.83 8.12
N VAL A 21 -17.11 -8.33 8.04
CA VAL A 21 -16.47 -7.98 6.78
C VAL A 21 -15.66 -9.13 6.18
N PHE A 22 -14.99 -9.92 7.03
CA PHE A 22 -14.10 -11.00 6.57
C PHE A 22 -14.64 -12.40 6.86
N GLY A 23 -15.76 -12.52 7.58
CA GLY A 23 -16.36 -13.81 7.92
C GLY A 23 -15.56 -14.64 8.93
N ILE A 24 -14.67 -14.00 9.68
CA ILE A 24 -13.82 -14.68 10.67
C ILE A 24 -14.48 -14.59 12.03
N ASP A 25 -14.62 -15.70 12.73
CA ASP A 25 -15.28 -15.77 14.03
C ASP A 25 -14.42 -15.16 15.14
N THR A 26 -14.50 -13.85 15.26
CA THR A 26 -13.80 -13.04 16.25
C THR A 26 -14.59 -11.77 16.56
N ASP A 27 -14.48 -11.25 17.76
CA ASP A 27 -15.07 -9.97 18.16
C ASP A 27 -14.09 -8.77 17.94
N MET A 28 -12.97 -9.02 17.28
CA MET A 28 -11.97 -7.98 17.00
C MET A 28 -12.52 -6.95 16.00
N VAL A 29 -12.09 -5.71 16.24
CA VAL A 29 -12.38 -4.56 15.38
C VAL A 29 -11.08 -3.94 14.93
N VAL A 30 -11.03 -3.50 13.70
CA VAL A 30 -9.88 -2.77 13.13
C VAL A 30 -10.30 -1.43 12.60
N LYS A 31 -9.38 -0.48 12.61
CA LYS A 31 -9.64 0.85 12.06
C LYS A 31 -9.50 0.84 10.53
N GLY A 32 -10.45 1.46 9.87
CA GLY A 32 -10.44 1.72 8.43
C GLY A 32 -10.78 3.18 8.14
N PHE A 33 -10.78 3.55 6.87
CA PHE A 33 -11.16 4.89 6.42
C PHE A 33 -12.66 4.94 6.11
N ALA A 34 -13.30 6.07 6.45
CA ALA A 34 -14.70 6.31 6.12
C ALA A 34 -14.90 6.44 4.59
N GLU A 35 -13.98 7.10 3.92
CA GLU A 35 -14.06 7.37 2.49
C GLU A 35 -13.13 6.47 1.68
N ARG A 36 -13.63 6.08 0.51
CA ARG A 36 -12.86 5.32 -0.47
C ARG A 36 -12.19 6.27 -1.46
N THR A 37 -10.87 6.29 -1.46
CA THR A 37 -10.08 7.10 -2.42
C THR A 37 -9.77 6.31 -3.69
N SER A 38 -9.26 6.99 -4.71
CA SER A 38 -8.83 6.35 -5.97
C SER A 38 -7.65 5.38 -5.82
N ARG A 39 -6.94 5.41 -4.69
CA ARG A 39 -5.81 4.51 -4.40
C ARG A 39 -6.21 3.28 -3.58
N VAL A 40 -7.46 3.17 -3.21
CA VAL A 40 -7.98 1.96 -2.56
C VAL A 40 -8.16 0.89 -3.64
N PRO A 41 -7.61 -0.33 -3.47
CA PRO A 41 -7.74 -1.40 -4.45
C PRO A 41 -9.20 -1.74 -4.74
N GLU A 42 -9.49 -2.18 -5.97
CA GLU A 42 -10.83 -2.60 -6.35
C GLU A 42 -11.33 -3.74 -5.46
N LEU A 43 -12.61 -3.70 -5.13
CA LEU A 43 -13.24 -4.70 -4.28
C LEU A 43 -13.71 -5.88 -5.13
N ASP A 44 -13.19 -7.05 -4.85
CA ASP A 44 -13.72 -8.32 -5.36
C ASP A 44 -14.67 -8.91 -4.32
N SER A 45 -15.96 -8.84 -4.58
CA SER A 45 -17.00 -9.36 -3.71
C SER A 45 -17.01 -10.91 -3.62
N THR A 46 -16.35 -11.59 -4.54
CA THR A 46 -16.25 -13.05 -4.59
C THR A 46 -15.02 -13.60 -3.88
N TYR A 47 -14.11 -12.72 -3.46
CA TYR A 47 -12.87 -13.12 -2.82
C TYR A 47 -13.11 -13.83 -1.49
N LYS A 48 -12.48 -14.99 -1.32
CA LYS A 48 -12.56 -15.80 -0.08
C LYS A 48 -11.28 -15.63 0.71
N PHE A 49 -11.44 -15.22 1.95
CA PHE A 49 -10.31 -14.97 2.85
C PHE A 49 -9.87 -16.26 3.57
N ASP A 50 -8.57 -16.50 3.61
CA ASP A 50 -7.96 -17.44 4.54
C ASP A 50 -7.87 -16.76 5.92
N PRO A 51 -8.50 -17.32 6.98
CA PRO A 51 -8.59 -16.63 8.26
C PRO A 51 -7.25 -16.26 8.89
N ASP A 52 -6.30 -17.19 8.92
CA ASP A 52 -5.01 -16.98 9.59
C ASP A 52 -4.17 -15.92 8.90
N THR A 53 -4.08 -15.98 7.57
CA THR A 53 -3.38 -14.98 6.78
C THR A 53 -4.04 -13.62 6.89
N THR A 54 -5.36 -13.58 6.88
CA THR A 54 -6.13 -12.33 7.03
C THR A 54 -5.87 -11.67 8.38
N LEU A 55 -5.90 -12.43 9.46
CA LEU A 55 -5.61 -11.91 10.81
C LEU A 55 -4.19 -11.37 10.93
N ALA A 56 -3.22 -12.03 10.31
CA ALA A 56 -1.83 -11.54 10.28
C ALA A 56 -1.71 -10.20 9.53
N ILE A 57 -2.38 -10.06 8.39
CA ILE A 57 -2.40 -8.81 7.61
C ILE A 57 -3.11 -7.71 8.41
N LEU A 58 -4.27 -8.01 9.02
CA LEU A 58 -5.02 -7.06 9.84
C LEU A 58 -4.22 -6.59 11.05
N ALA A 59 -3.41 -7.45 11.67
CA ALA A 59 -2.50 -7.05 12.74
C ALA A 59 -1.44 -6.05 12.24
N GLY A 60 -0.97 -6.19 11.01
CA GLY A 60 -0.10 -5.22 10.35
C GLY A 60 -0.75 -3.84 10.25
N PHE A 61 -1.99 -3.76 9.76
CA PHE A 61 -2.74 -2.52 9.65
C PHE A 61 -3.03 -1.90 11.03
N SER A 62 -3.52 -2.70 11.99
CA SER A 62 -3.92 -2.21 13.31
C SER A 62 -2.77 -1.67 14.15
N HIS A 63 -1.59 -2.24 14.01
CA HIS A 63 -0.44 -1.94 14.86
C HIS A 63 0.71 -1.28 14.12
N ASN A 64 0.50 -0.88 12.87
CA ASN A 64 1.56 -0.34 12.00
C ASN A 64 2.81 -1.24 11.98
N ARG A 65 2.60 -2.55 11.79
CA ARG A 65 3.66 -3.54 11.77
C ARG A 65 3.96 -4.00 10.36
N ARG A 66 5.23 -4.28 10.12
CA ARG A 66 5.65 -4.95 8.89
C ARG A 66 5.23 -6.41 8.94
N VAL A 67 4.60 -6.88 7.87
CA VAL A 67 4.14 -8.26 7.71
C VAL A 67 4.82 -8.85 6.49
N MET A 68 5.39 -10.03 6.63
CA MET A 68 5.95 -10.80 5.52
C MET A 68 5.06 -11.99 5.24
N ILE A 69 4.58 -12.10 4.01
CA ILE A 69 3.77 -13.21 3.54
C ILE A 69 4.59 -14.05 2.58
N GLN A 70 4.86 -15.30 2.98
CA GLN A 70 5.58 -16.26 2.16
C GLN A 70 4.61 -17.28 1.54
N GLY A 71 4.93 -17.72 0.35
CA GLY A 71 4.18 -18.75 -0.37
C GLY A 71 4.66 -18.86 -1.81
N TYR A 72 4.27 -19.92 -2.47
CA TYR A 72 4.62 -20.15 -3.86
C TYR A 72 4.11 -19.03 -4.78
N HIS A 73 4.77 -18.90 -5.91
CA HIS A 73 4.34 -17.95 -6.94
C HIS A 73 2.91 -18.29 -7.41
N GLY A 74 2.08 -17.27 -7.65
CA GLY A 74 0.71 -17.46 -8.09
C GLY A 74 -0.31 -17.87 -7.02
N THR A 75 0.05 -17.90 -5.73
CA THR A 75 -0.88 -18.23 -4.65
C THR A 75 -1.78 -17.08 -4.20
N GLY A 76 -1.74 -15.93 -4.88
CA GLY A 76 -2.62 -14.80 -4.59
C GLY A 76 -2.21 -13.95 -3.38
N LYS A 77 -0.94 -14.00 -2.95
CA LYS A 77 -0.45 -13.23 -1.79
C LYS A 77 -0.75 -11.74 -1.87
N SER A 78 -0.38 -11.11 -2.97
CA SER A 78 -0.58 -9.68 -3.18
C SER A 78 -2.05 -9.33 -3.29
N THR A 79 -2.83 -10.15 -3.98
CA THR A 79 -4.29 -9.99 -4.07
C THR A 79 -4.94 -10.07 -2.69
N HIS A 80 -4.47 -10.95 -1.81
CA HIS A 80 -4.97 -11.05 -0.44
C HIS A 80 -4.79 -9.72 0.33
N ILE A 81 -3.59 -9.15 0.27
CA ILE A 81 -3.31 -7.86 0.91
C ILE A 81 -4.19 -6.75 0.33
N GLU A 82 -4.30 -6.70 -1.00
CA GLU A 82 -5.14 -5.72 -1.70
C GLU A 82 -6.62 -5.85 -1.32
N GLN A 83 -7.13 -7.08 -1.19
CA GLN A 83 -8.52 -7.31 -0.79
C GLN A 83 -8.78 -6.98 0.68
N VAL A 84 -7.80 -7.14 1.56
CA VAL A 84 -7.90 -6.63 2.94
C VAL A 84 -7.93 -5.11 2.94
N ALA A 85 -6.98 -4.46 2.26
CA ALA A 85 -6.94 -3.00 2.16
C ALA A 85 -8.23 -2.43 1.56
N SER A 86 -8.77 -3.08 0.53
CA SER A 86 -10.03 -2.69 -0.12
C SER A 86 -11.21 -2.63 0.85
N ARG A 87 -11.33 -3.61 1.75
CA ARG A 87 -12.44 -3.68 2.72
C ARG A 87 -12.29 -2.71 3.89
N LEU A 88 -11.07 -2.26 4.12
CA LEU A 88 -10.79 -1.22 5.11
C LEU A 88 -10.83 0.20 4.51
N ASN A 89 -11.13 0.36 3.23
CA ASN A 89 -10.93 1.58 2.45
C ASN A 89 -9.51 2.15 2.58
N TRP A 90 -8.53 1.29 2.79
CA TRP A 90 -7.15 1.70 2.99
C TRP A 90 -6.43 1.87 1.67
N PRO A 91 -5.84 3.06 1.40
CA PRO A 91 -5.00 3.26 0.23
C PRO A 91 -3.84 2.27 0.23
N ALA A 92 -3.56 1.69 -0.91
CA ALA A 92 -2.46 0.75 -1.07
C ALA A 92 -1.67 1.03 -2.35
N VAL A 93 -0.37 0.89 -2.24
CA VAL A 93 0.56 1.00 -3.36
C VAL A 93 1.38 -0.27 -3.44
N ARG A 94 1.34 -0.92 -4.60
CA ARG A 94 2.15 -2.10 -4.87
C ARG A 94 3.39 -1.72 -5.66
N VAL A 95 4.53 -2.15 -5.16
CA VAL A 95 5.84 -1.99 -5.80
C VAL A 95 6.41 -3.37 -6.07
N ASN A 96 6.55 -3.72 -7.34
CA ASN A 96 7.21 -4.96 -7.72
C ASN A 96 8.72 -4.73 -7.70
N LEU A 97 9.43 -5.45 -6.82
CA LEU A 97 10.88 -5.36 -6.66
C LEU A 97 11.62 -6.29 -7.62
N ASP A 98 11.14 -6.39 -8.85
CA ASP A 98 11.85 -7.10 -9.90
C ASP A 98 13.21 -6.43 -10.23
N SER A 99 13.98 -7.07 -11.09
CA SER A 99 15.32 -6.58 -11.47
C SER A 99 15.32 -5.25 -12.23
N HIS A 100 14.16 -4.69 -12.57
CA HIS A 100 14.02 -3.47 -13.36
C HIS A 100 13.85 -2.22 -12.48
N ILE A 101 13.35 -2.38 -11.25
CA ILE A 101 13.18 -1.23 -10.37
C ILE A 101 14.54 -0.71 -9.87
N SER A 102 14.70 0.60 -9.91
CA SER A 102 15.92 1.25 -9.47
C SER A 102 15.67 2.04 -8.18
N ARG A 103 16.76 2.40 -7.49
CA ARG A 103 16.71 3.30 -6.34
C ARG A 103 16.05 4.65 -6.69
N ILE A 104 16.23 5.12 -7.93
CA ILE A 104 15.63 6.36 -8.41
C ILE A 104 14.11 6.26 -8.46
N ASP A 105 13.57 5.11 -8.84
CA ASP A 105 12.11 4.89 -8.89
C ASP A 105 11.50 4.87 -7.49
N LEU A 106 12.23 4.32 -6.52
CA LEU A 106 11.77 4.27 -5.13
C LEU A 106 11.91 5.59 -4.39
N ILE A 107 13.08 6.21 -4.45
CA ILE A 107 13.43 7.39 -3.63
C ILE A 107 13.10 8.69 -4.36
N GLY A 108 13.42 8.75 -5.66
CA GLY A 108 13.31 9.95 -6.47
C GLY A 108 14.64 10.39 -7.06
N LYS A 109 14.59 11.48 -7.81
CA LYS A 109 15.74 12.05 -8.54
C LYS A 109 15.65 13.56 -8.64
N ASP A 110 16.80 14.18 -8.80
CA ASP A 110 16.86 15.57 -9.21
C ASP A 110 16.51 15.70 -10.69
N ALA A 111 15.62 16.61 -10.99
CA ALA A 111 15.22 16.95 -12.35
C ALA A 111 15.43 18.44 -12.63
N ILE A 112 15.93 18.76 -13.81
CA ILE A 112 16.07 20.15 -14.23
C ILE A 112 14.75 20.60 -14.87
N LYS A 113 14.13 21.62 -14.29
CA LYS A 113 12.91 22.26 -14.80
C LYS A 113 13.21 23.68 -15.23
N LEU A 114 12.49 24.17 -16.24
CA LEU A 114 12.48 25.57 -16.61
C LEU A 114 11.39 26.29 -15.81
N LYS A 115 11.79 27.23 -14.96
CA LYS A 115 10.90 28.11 -14.24
C LYS A 115 11.28 29.56 -14.56
N ASP A 116 10.36 30.31 -15.13
CA ASP A 116 10.56 31.71 -15.54
C ASP A 116 11.80 31.91 -16.46
N GLY A 117 12.03 30.96 -17.38
CA GLY A 117 13.14 31.00 -18.32
C GLY A 117 14.51 30.63 -17.72
N LYS A 118 14.57 30.27 -16.46
CA LYS A 118 15.79 29.81 -15.78
C LYS A 118 15.72 28.31 -15.50
N GLN A 119 16.88 27.64 -15.62
CA GLN A 119 17.01 26.25 -15.20
C GLN A 119 17.08 26.18 -13.67
N VAL A 120 16.15 25.40 -13.09
CA VAL A 120 16.12 25.14 -11.63
C VAL A 120 16.18 23.64 -11.45
N THR A 121 17.01 23.19 -10.50
CA THR A 121 16.97 21.79 -10.06
C THR A 121 15.84 21.63 -9.08
N ASP A 122 14.96 20.68 -9.37
CA ASP A 122 13.82 20.32 -8.52
C ASP A 122 13.85 18.82 -8.25
N PHE A 123 13.70 18.42 -6.99
CA PHE A 123 13.66 17.01 -6.63
C PHE A 123 12.30 16.40 -6.97
N GLN A 124 12.31 15.40 -7.84
CA GLN A 124 11.13 14.57 -8.13
C GLN A 124 11.10 13.40 -7.18
N GLU A 125 10.14 13.42 -6.28
CA GLU A 125 9.95 12.39 -5.27
C GLU A 125 9.52 11.07 -5.89
N GLY A 126 10.11 9.97 -5.41
CA GLY A 126 9.70 8.61 -5.73
C GLY A 126 8.52 8.14 -4.88
N ILE A 127 8.10 6.91 -5.11
CA ILE A 127 6.90 6.36 -4.45
C ILE A 127 7.08 6.14 -2.95
N LEU A 128 8.28 5.81 -2.49
CA LEU A 128 8.52 5.49 -1.09
C LEU A 128 8.41 6.71 -0.17
N PRO A 129 9.08 7.85 -0.41
CA PRO A 129 8.92 9.04 0.41
C PRO A 129 7.46 9.54 0.42
N TRP A 130 6.77 9.48 -0.72
CA TRP A 130 5.37 9.83 -0.81
C TRP A 130 4.52 8.94 0.11
N ALA A 131 4.67 7.62 0.01
CA ALA A 131 3.88 6.68 0.80
C ALA A 131 4.18 6.75 2.30
N LEU A 132 5.41 7.14 2.69
CA LEU A 132 5.75 7.34 4.11
C LEU A 132 5.12 8.60 4.73
N ARG A 133 4.72 9.58 3.91
CA ARG A 133 4.03 10.79 4.38
C ARG A 133 2.51 10.68 4.35
N ASN A 134 1.99 9.68 3.67
CA ASN A 134 0.56 9.49 3.52
C ASN A 134 0.13 8.19 4.21
N PRO A 135 -1.07 8.12 4.77
CA PRO A 135 -1.60 6.91 5.39
C PRO A 135 -1.90 5.86 4.29
N THR A 136 -0.87 5.14 3.90
CA THR A 136 -0.87 4.23 2.74
C THR A 136 -0.15 2.94 3.10
N ALA A 137 -0.73 1.82 2.76
CA ALA A 137 -0.05 0.53 2.81
C ALA A 137 0.89 0.38 1.61
N ILE A 138 2.15 0.08 1.86
CA ILE A 138 3.11 -0.27 0.80
C ILE A 138 3.25 -1.77 0.76
N VAL A 139 3.05 -2.34 -0.42
CA VAL A 139 3.24 -3.76 -0.68
C VAL A 139 4.47 -3.94 -1.56
N PHE A 140 5.53 -4.47 -0.99
CA PHE A 140 6.70 -4.88 -1.76
C PHE A 140 6.51 -6.31 -2.23
N ASP A 141 6.29 -6.46 -3.52
CA ASP A 141 6.10 -7.76 -4.15
C ASP A 141 7.42 -8.27 -4.74
N GLU A 142 7.55 -9.59 -4.83
CA GLU A 142 8.77 -10.25 -5.29
C GLU A 142 10.04 -9.78 -4.57
N TYR A 143 9.93 -9.66 -3.25
CA TYR A 143 10.99 -9.10 -2.39
C TYR A 143 12.33 -9.83 -2.52
N ASP A 144 12.30 -11.13 -2.79
CA ASP A 144 13.46 -12.00 -3.01
C ASP A 144 14.16 -11.78 -4.36
N ALA A 145 13.46 -11.19 -5.33
CA ALA A 145 14.02 -10.83 -6.64
C ALA A 145 14.65 -9.43 -6.66
N GLY A 146 14.50 -8.66 -5.58
CA GLY A 146 15.01 -7.30 -5.46
C GLY A 146 16.54 -7.23 -5.56
N ARG A 147 17.04 -6.20 -6.24
CA ARG A 147 18.48 -5.97 -6.36
C ARG A 147 19.05 -5.53 -5.01
N ALA A 148 20.22 -6.05 -4.65
CA ALA A 148 20.89 -5.73 -3.37
C ALA A 148 21.25 -4.25 -3.21
N ASP A 149 21.42 -3.50 -4.30
CA ASP A 149 21.70 -2.06 -4.27
C ASP A 149 20.43 -1.19 -4.09
N VAL A 150 19.25 -1.80 -4.17
CA VAL A 150 17.95 -1.16 -3.99
C VAL A 150 17.38 -1.46 -2.60
N MET A 151 17.66 -2.66 -2.10
CA MET A 151 17.21 -3.18 -0.81
C MET A 151 18.08 -2.67 0.33
#